data_7d461e4e9dc3b85dc46d5a20e70db7f9
#
_entry.id   7d461e4e9dc3b85dc46d5a20e70db7f9
#
_cell.length_a   1.000
_cell.length_b   1.000
_cell.length_c   1.000
_cell.angle_alpha   90.00
_cell.angle_beta   90.00
_cell.angle_gamma   90.00
#
_symmetry.space_group_name_H-M   'P 1'
#
loop_
_entity.id
_entity.type
_entity.pdbx_description
1 polymer ?
#
loop_
_entity_poly.entity_id
_entity_poly.type
_entity_poly.pdbx_seq_one_letter_code
_entity_poly.pdbx_strand_id
1 'polypeptide(L)'
;MFVGVRGRCYRPATMAAKTTYSKKELDDLRERLTSERGELQVQLKTIEEQQFAATQSDISGEVSFDEENVDAGTFTFERERDLSIENNIRDLLGKIERALTRLDEGTYGICTRCGKPIEKARLKALPYVDLCIKDAQAQSRR
;
A
#
# COMPACT_ATOMS: atom_id res chain seq x y z
N MET A 1 1.85 42.05 -1.12
CA MET A 1 3.01 41.14 -0.95
C MET A 1 2.54 39.73 -1.24
N PHE A 2 2.75 39.27 -2.46
CA PHE A 2 2.40 37.91 -2.87
C PHE A 2 3.59 36.96 -2.58
N VAL A 3 3.46 36.10 -1.59
CA VAL A 3 4.42 35.03 -1.34
C VAL A 3 4.15 33.93 -2.34
N GLY A 4 4.99 33.80 -3.35
CA GLY A 4 4.92 32.82 -4.40
C GLY A 4 5.13 31.41 -3.84
N VAL A 5 4.07 30.62 -3.80
CA VAL A 5 4.15 29.15 -3.67
C VAL A 5 4.80 28.64 -4.95
N ARG A 6 6.07 28.27 -4.87
CA ARG A 6 6.77 27.56 -5.95
C ARG A 6 6.14 26.18 -6.09
N GLY A 7 5.10 26.10 -6.89
CA GLY A 7 4.58 24.85 -7.42
C GLY A 7 5.71 24.13 -8.15
N ARG A 8 6.19 23.05 -7.59
CA ARG A 8 7.11 22.15 -8.27
C ARG A 8 6.34 21.54 -9.43
N CYS A 9 6.58 22.07 -10.64
CA CYS A 9 6.02 21.56 -11.88
C CYS A 9 6.24 20.06 -11.95
N TYR A 10 5.16 19.29 -11.89
CA TYR A 10 5.10 17.94 -12.38
C TYR A 10 5.44 18.01 -13.87
N ARG A 11 6.69 17.69 -14.23
CA ARG A 11 7.05 17.45 -15.62
C ARG A 11 6.46 16.09 -15.99
N PRO A 12 5.49 16.00 -16.88
CA PRO A 12 5.14 14.73 -17.47
C PRO A 12 6.41 14.22 -18.16
N ALA A 13 6.86 13.05 -17.77
CA ALA A 13 7.99 12.38 -18.40
C ALA A 13 7.55 11.93 -19.82
N THR A 14 7.50 12.89 -20.72
CA THR A 14 7.48 12.67 -22.16
C THR A 14 8.89 12.27 -22.57
N MET A 15 9.25 11.05 -22.29
CA MET A 15 10.17 10.22 -23.07
C MET A 15 9.94 8.81 -22.58
N ALA A 16 9.31 7.98 -23.41
CA ALA A 16 9.14 6.57 -23.22
C ALA A 16 10.49 5.90 -23.05
N ALA A 17 10.99 5.85 -21.81
CA ALA A 17 12.01 4.90 -21.44
C ALA A 17 11.33 3.54 -21.61
N LYS A 18 11.64 2.85 -22.73
CA LYS A 18 11.12 1.52 -23.01
C LYS A 18 11.44 0.64 -21.81
N THR A 19 10.39 0.07 -21.22
CA THR A 19 10.50 -0.91 -20.16
C THR A 19 11.48 -2.00 -20.62
N THR A 20 12.52 -2.25 -19.84
CA THR A 20 13.56 -3.26 -20.13
C THR A 20 13.06 -4.69 -19.88
N TYR A 21 11.73 -4.85 -19.75
CA TYR A 21 11.08 -6.11 -19.44
C TYR A 21 10.52 -6.77 -20.70
N SER A 22 10.69 -8.10 -20.80
CA SER A 22 10.05 -8.94 -21.79
C SER A 22 8.54 -8.99 -21.50
N LYS A 23 7.74 -9.19 -22.54
CA LYS A 23 6.27 -9.30 -22.42
C LYS A 23 5.87 -10.40 -21.42
N LYS A 24 6.56 -11.55 -21.45
CA LYS A 24 6.35 -12.62 -20.47
C LYS A 24 6.61 -12.18 -19.03
N GLU A 25 7.71 -11.47 -18.78
CA GLU A 25 8.03 -10.96 -17.44
C GLU A 25 6.96 -9.97 -16.93
N LEU A 26 6.36 -9.19 -17.81
CA LEU A 26 5.28 -8.26 -17.45
C LEU A 26 3.97 -9.02 -17.15
N ASP A 27 3.67 -10.06 -17.91
CA ASP A 27 2.49 -10.90 -17.68
C ASP A 27 2.61 -11.66 -16.35
N ASP A 28 3.77 -12.25 -16.05
CA ASP A 28 4.04 -12.93 -14.78
C ASP A 28 3.94 -11.97 -13.59
N LEU A 29 4.45 -10.76 -13.73
CA LEU A 29 4.34 -9.72 -12.69
C LEU A 29 2.91 -9.26 -12.48
N ARG A 30 2.12 -9.17 -13.56
CA ARG A 30 0.69 -8.82 -13.48
C ARG A 30 -0.08 -9.88 -12.74
N GLU A 31 0.12 -11.15 -13.07
CA GLU A 31 -0.53 -12.28 -12.39
C GLU A 31 -0.21 -12.27 -10.88
N ARG A 32 1.07 -12.10 -10.54
CA ARG A 32 1.52 -12.02 -9.16
C ARG A 32 0.89 -10.86 -8.40
N LEU A 33 0.89 -9.65 -8.97
CA LEU A 33 0.26 -8.47 -8.35
C LEU A 33 -1.24 -8.65 -8.17
N THR A 34 -1.91 -9.30 -9.13
CA THR A 34 -3.35 -9.57 -9.05
C THR A 34 -3.66 -10.58 -7.94
N SER A 35 -2.83 -11.62 -7.77
CA SER A 35 -2.95 -12.59 -6.68
C SER A 35 -2.74 -11.92 -5.32
N GLU A 36 -1.64 -11.16 -5.15
CA GLU A 36 -1.34 -10.41 -3.91
C GLU A 36 -2.48 -9.43 -3.56
N ARG A 37 -3.05 -8.76 -4.56
CA ARG A 37 -4.22 -7.89 -4.36
C ARG A 37 -5.42 -8.65 -3.82
N GLY A 38 -5.72 -9.81 -4.40
CA GLY A 38 -6.84 -10.66 -3.96
C GLY A 38 -6.68 -11.13 -2.51
N GLU A 39 -5.49 -11.58 -2.14
CA GLU A 39 -5.19 -12.00 -0.77
C GLU A 39 -5.34 -10.86 0.24
N LEU A 40 -4.82 -9.69 -0.07
CA LEU A 40 -4.94 -8.51 0.80
C LEU A 40 -6.39 -8.01 0.92
N GLN A 41 -7.18 -8.09 -0.15
CA GLN A 41 -8.61 -7.75 -0.10
C GLN A 41 -9.39 -8.69 0.81
N VAL A 42 -9.10 -10.00 0.78
CA VAL A 42 -9.72 -10.97 1.68
C VAL A 42 -9.33 -10.70 3.14
N GLN A 43 -8.05 -10.40 3.41
CA GLN A 43 -7.58 -10.06 4.76
C GLN A 43 -8.27 -8.80 5.29
N LEU A 44 -8.35 -7.76 4.46
CA LEU A 44 -9.02 -6.51 4.83
C LEU A 44 -10.49 -6.75 5.21
N LYS A 45 -11.19 -7.48 4.36
CA LYS A 45 -12.60 -7.84 4.60
C LYS A 45 -12.79 -8.62 5.90
N THR A 46 -11.91 -9.57 6.18
CA THR A 46 -11.97 -10.34 7.44
C THR A 46 -11.80 -9.45 8.66
N ILE A 47 -10.87 -8.50 8.62
CA ILE A 47 -10.64 -7.54 9.72
C ILE A 47 -11.87 -6.64 9.89
N GLU A 48 -12.43 -6.12 8.80
CA GLU A 48 -13.63 -5.27 8.84
C GLU A 48 -14.84 -6.04 9.42
N GLU A 49 -15.03 -7.30 9.04
CA GLU A 49 -16.10 -8.16 9.56
C GLU A 49 -15.93 -8.42 11.06
N GLN A 50 -14.71 -8.68 11.52
CA GLN A 50 -14.41 -8.88 12.94
C GLN A 50 -14.66 -7.61 13.76
N GLN A 51 -14.25 -6.45 13.27
CA GLN A 51 -14.51 -5.16 13.93
C GLN A 51 -16.01 -4.85 14.00
N PHE A 52 -16.74 -5.16 12.93
CA PHE A 52 -18.18 -4.96 12.90
C PHE A 52 -18.91 -5.88 13.92
N ALA A 53 -18.52 -7.15 14.00
CA ALA A 53 -19.06 -8.10 14.97
C ALA A 53 -18.78 -7.67 16.41
N ALA A 54 -17.56 -7.20 16.72
CA ALA A 54 -17.19 -6.68 18.03
C ALA A 54 -18.03 -5.45 18.42
N THR A 55 -18.22 -4.52 17.48
CA THR A 55 -19.04 -3.32 17.72
C THR A 55 -20.52 -3.67 17.98
N GLN A 56 -21.07 -4.66 17.27
CA GLN A 56 -22.45 -5.13 17.50
C GLN A 56 -22.62 -5.80 18.87
N SER A 57 -21.62 -6.57 19.32
CA SER A 57 -21.62 -7.19 20.65
C SER A 57 -21.62 -6.13 21.76
N ASP A 58 -20.84 -5.06 21.60
CA ASP A 58 -20.80 -3.94 22.55
C ASP A 58 -22.13 -3.19 22.62
N ILE A 59 -22.84 -3.03 21.49
CA ILE A 59 -24.15 -2.35 21.43
C ILE A 59 -25.27 -3.22 22.02
N SER A 60 -25.22 -4.55 21.84
CA SER A 60 -26.25 -5.46 22.31
C SER A 60 -26.21 -5.71 23.82
N GLY A 61 -25.20 -5.22 24.51
CA GLY A 61 -25.11 -5.31 25.98
C GLY A 61 -24.88 -6.75 26.51
N GLU A 62 -24.53 -7.68 25.65
CA GLU A 62 -24.24 -9.08 26.05
C GLU A 62 -22.84 -9.28 26.64
N VAL A 63 -22.09 -8.21 26.79
CA VAL A 63 -20.84 -8.25 27.58
C VAL A 63 -21.24 -8.17 29.03
N SER A 64 -21.28 -9.32 29.68
CA SER A 64 -21.34 -9.45 31.14
C SER A 64 -20.12 -8.72 31.70
N PHE A 65 -20.32 -7.51 32.24
CA PHE A 65 -19.33 -6.80 33.02
C PHE A 65 -19.12 -7.56 34.35
N ASP A 66 -18.30 -8.59 34.33
CA ASP A 66 -17.64 -9.02 35.52
C ASP A 66 -16.61 -7.94 35.87
N GLU A 67 -16.87 -7.20 36.92
CA GLU A 67 -16.11 -6.03 37.41
C GLU A 67 -14.69 -6.36 37.90
N GLU A 68 -14.20 -7.57 37.69
CA GLU A 68 -12.83 -7.99 38.08
C GLU A 68 -11.96 -8.19 36.84
N ASN A 69 -11.18 -7.17 36.52
CA ASN A 69 -10.01 -7.24 35.62
C ASN A 69 -10.23 -7.39 34.11
N VAL A 70 -11.10 -6.65 33.50
CA VAL A 70 -10.88 -6.33 32.09
C VAL A 70 -9.94 -5.13 32.05
N ASP A 71 -8.68 -5.38 31.79
CA ASP A 71 -7.68 -4.36 31.56
C ASP A 71 -8.09 -3.51 30.33
N ALA A 72 -8.78 -2.40 30.59
CA ALA A 72 -9.25 -1.49 29.55
C ALA A 72 -8.11 -1.02 28.61
N GLY A 73 -6.87 -1.04 29.12
CA GLY A 73 -5.67 -0.78 28.35
C GLY A 73 -5.39 -1.83 27.28
N THR A 74 -5.59 -3.11 27.60
CA THR A 74 -5.38 -4.21 26.63
C THR A 74 -6.37 -4.12 25.45
N PHE A 75 -7.63 -3.82 25.74
CA PHE A 75 -8.67 -3.68 24.71
C PHE A 75 -8.39 -2.51 23.77
N THR A 76 -7.97 -1.37 24.29
CA THR A 76 -7.60 -0.20 23.51
C THR A 76 -6.37 -0.49 22.66
N PHE A 77 -5.37 -1.17 23.20
CA PHE A 77 -4.15 -1.54 22.49
C PHE A 77 -4.42 -2.51 21.33
N GLU A 78 -5.26 -3.52 21.52
CA GLU A 78 -5.65 -4.44 20.46
C GLU A 78 -6.38 -3.72 19.32
N ARG A 79 -7.29 -2.82 19.63
CA ARG A 79 -8.01 -2.02 18.63
C ARG A 79 -7.08 -1.09 17.85
N GLU A 80 -6.14 -0.43 18.50
CA GLU A 80 -5.13 0.41 17.84
C GLU A 80 -4.22 -0.40 16.93
N ARG A 81 -3.84 -1.61 17.35
CA ARG A 81 -3.06 -2.54 16.53
C ARG A 81 -3.82 -2.95 15.27
N ASP A 82 -5.09 -3.31 15.40
CA ASP A 82 -5.91 -3.74 14.27
C ASP A 82 -6.14 -2.61 13.26
N LEU A 83 -6.39 -1.40 13.72
CA LEU A 83 -6.46 -0.20 12.88
C LEU A 83 -5.13 0.07 12.14
N SER A 84 -4.01 -0.16 12.79
CA SER A 84 -2.68 -0.01 12.19
C SER A 84 -2.45 -1.05 11.08
N ILE A 85 -2.85 -2.29 11.30
CA ILE A 85 -2.78 -3.37 10.30
C ILE A 85 -3.68 -3.05 9.11
N GLU A 86 -4.91 -2.64 9.35
CA GLU A 86 -5.88 -2.25 8.32
C GLU A 86 -5.32 -1.13 7.43
N ASN A 87 -4.77 -0.07 8.02
CA ASN A 87 -4.15 1.03 7.28
C ASN A 87 -2.96 0.56 6.43
N ASN A 88 -2.12 -0.33 6.97
CA ASN A 88 -1.00 -0.91 6.22
C ASN A 88 -1.48 -1.72 5.00
N ILE A 89 -2.54 -2.52 5.15
CA ILE A 89 -3.12 -3.29 4.05
C ILE A 89 -3.69 -2.36 2.99
N ARG A 90 -4.41 -1.31 3.37
CA ARG A 90 -4.96 -0.31 2.43
C ARG A 90 -3.84 0.41 1.67
N ASP A 91 -2.76 0.77 2.34
CA ASP A 91 -1.58 1.38 1.70
C ASP A 91 -0.91 0.44 0.68
N LEU A 92 -0.79 -0.85 1.02
CA LEU A 92 -0.26 -1.86 0.11
C LEU A 92 -1.17 -2.06 -1.10
N LEU A 93 -2.48 -2.16 -0.91
CA LEU A 93 -3.47 -2.24 -1.99
C LEU A 93 -3.34 -1.04 -2.93
N GLY A 94 -3.24 0.16 -2.41
CA GLY A 94 -3.03 1.36 -3.21
C GLY A 94 -1.72 1.35 -4.00
N LYS A 95 -0.65 0.77 -3.47
CA LYS A 95 0.63 0.59 -4.19
C LYS A 95 0.50 -0.44 -5.30
N ILE A 96 -0.18 -1.56 -5.06
CA ILE A 96 -0.43 -2.61 -6.05
C ILE A 96 -1.28 -2.08 -7.20
N GLU A 97 -2.34 -1.34 -6.92
CA GLU A 97 -3.21 -0.74 -7.94
C GLU A 97 -2.45 0.24 -8.83
N ARG A 98 -1.61 1.09 -8.24
CA ARG A 98 -0.72 1.98 -9.01
C ARG A 98 0.27 1.19 -9.88
N ALA A 99 0.82 0.09 -9.38
CA ALA A 99 1.71 -0.77 -10.15
C ALA A 99 1.00 -1.43 -11.33
N LEU A 100 -0.23 -1.92 -11.14
CA LEU A 100 -1.07 -2.48 -12.22
C LEU A 100 -1.39 -1.44 -13.29
N THR A 101 -1.79 -0.23 -12.88
CA THR A 101 -2.03 0.89 -13.81
C THR A 101 -0.79 1.20 -14.65
N ARG A 102 0.39 1.20 -14.03
CA ARG A 102 1.66 1.46 -14.72
C ARG A 102 2.06 0.32 -15.67
N LEU A 103 1.68 -0.92 -15.37
CA LEU A 103 1.81 -2.04 -16.30
C LEU A 103 0.96 -1.83 -17.55
N ASP A 104 -0.27 -1.34 -17.40
CA ASP A 104 -1.18 -1.04 -18.50
C ASP A 104 -0.70 0.14 -19.34
N GLU A 105 -0.15 1.17 -18.72
CA GLU A 105 0.43 2.35 -19.38
C GLU A 105 1.81 2.10 -19.98
N GLY A 106 2.45 0.96 -19.72
CA GLY A 106 3.80 0.64 -20.19
C GLY A 106 4.91 1.45 -19.50
N THR A 107 4.62 2.08 -18.35
CA THR A 107 5.58 2.88 -17.54
C THR A 107 6.15 2.12 -16.35
N TYR A 108 5.83 0.82 -16.22
CA TYR A 108 6.32 -0.03 -15.14
C TYR A 108 7.84 -0.18 -15.17
N GLY A 109 8.46 -0.20 -14.01
CA GLY A 109 9.91 -0.33 -13.87
C GLY A 109 10.69 0.98 -13.95
N ILE A 110 10.00 2.12 -14.08
CA ILE A 110 10.61 3.45 -14.10
C ILE A 110 10.29 4.16 -12.78
N CYS A 111 11.31 4.74 -12.15
CA CYS A 111 11.13 5.51 -10.92
C CYS A 111 10.28 6.75 -11.17
N THR A 112 9.23 6.95 -10.36
CA THR A 112 8.31 8.10 -10.49
C THR A 112 8.97 9.44 -10.16
N ARG A 113 10.06 9.42 -9.39
CA ARG A 113 10.73 10.64 -8.93
C ARG A 113 11.86 11.09 -9.82
N CYS A 114 12.77 10.18 -10.20
CA CYS A 114 13.95 10.52 -10.98
C CYS A 114 13.89 10.06 -12.45
N GLY A 115 12.85 9.30 -12.86
CA GLY A 115 12.69 8.82 -14.23
C GLY A 115 13.70 7.74 -14.66
N LYS A 116 14.53 7.24 -13.73
CA LYS A 116 15.51 6.18 -14.02
C LYS A 116 14.89 4.80 -13.86
N PRO A 117 15.40 3.79 -14.56
CA PRO A 117 14.94 2.42 -14.40
C PRO A 117 15.22 1.92 -12.98
N ILE A 118 14.25 1.20 -12.41
CA ILE A 118 14.39 0.53 -11.12
C ILE A 118 15.09 -0.82 -11.37
N GLU A 119 15.95 -1.22 -10.44
CA GLU A 119 16.67 -2.49 -10.55
C GLU A 119 15.73 -3.69 -10.61
N LYS A 120 15.96 -4.61 -11.54
CA LYS A 120 15.13 -5.82 -11.70
C LYS A 120 15.08 -6.67 -10.43
N ALA A 121 16.17 -6.77 -9.69
CA ALA A 121 16.23 -7.49 -8.42
C ALA A 121 15.24 -6.92 -7.39
N ARG A 122 15.11 -5.59 -7.32
CA ARG A 122 14.17 -4.90 -6.43
C ARG A 122 12.72 -5.15 -6.82
N LEU A 123 12.40 -5.11 -8.11
CA LEU A 123 11.05 -5.37 -8.62
C LEU A 123 10.65 -6.85 -8.51
N LYS A 124 11.62 -7.78 -8.56
CA LYS A 124 11.36 -9.20 -8.27
C LYS A 124 11.01 -9.43 -6.80
N ALA A 125 11.67 -8.71 -5.89
CA ALA A 125 11.39 -8.82 -4.46
C ALA A 125 10.10 -8.09 -4.06
N LEU A 126 9.90 -6.88 -4.60
CA LEU A 126 8.79 -5.98 -4.29
C LEU A 126 8.18 -5.45 -5.60
N PRO A 127 7.22 -6.15 -6.19
CA PRO A 127 6.71 -5.81 -7.53
C PRO A 127 5.89 -4.50 -7.56
N TYR A 128 5.43 -4.01 -6.43
CA TYR A 128 4.61 -2.80 -6.31
C TYR A 128 5.41 -1.51 -6.06
N VAL A 129 6.75 -1.56 -6.04
CA VAL A 129 7.55 -0.34 -5.80
C VAL A 129 7.60 0.56 -7.01
N ASP A 130 7.50 1.86 -6.76
CA ASP A 130 7.53 2.93 -7.74
C ASP A 130 8.77 3.83 -7.65
N LEU A 131 9.64 3.61 -6.65
CA LEU A 131 10.86 4.36 -6.40
C LEU A 131 12.12 3.50 -6.50
N CYS A 132 13.19 4.08 -7.03
CA CYS A 132 14.52 3.49 -6.95
C CYS A 132 15.07 3.52 -5.50
N ILE A 133 16.14 2.77 -5.22
CA ILE A 133 16.72 2.68 -3.87
C ILE A 133 17.07 4.06 -3.32
N LYS A 134 17.69 4.92 -4.13
CA LYS A 134 18.13 6.26 -3.71
C LYS A 134 16.96 7.15 -3.30
N ASP A 135 15.90 7.15 -4.10
CA ASP A 135 14.72 7.97 -3.83
C ASP A 135 13.88 7.43 -2.67
N ALA A 136 13.81 6.10 -2.50
CA ALA A 136 13.17 5.46 -1.37
C ALA A 136 13.89 5.80 -0.05
N GLN A 137 15.23 5.74 -0.02
CA GLN A 137 16.02 6.13 1.15
C GLN A 137 15.90 7.61 1.47
N ALA A 138 15.82 8.47 0.46
CA ALA A 138 15.62 9.91 0.65
C ALA A 138 14.21 10.23 1.23
N GLN A 139 13.23 9.39 0.94
CA GLN A 139 11.87 9.52 1.48
C GLN A 139 11.80 9.05 2.95
N SER A 140 12.48 7.98 3.28
CA SER A 140 12.50 7.41 4.65
C SER A 140 13.24 8.28 5.68
N ARG A 141 14.09 9.23 5.21
CA ARG A 141 14.86 10.15 6.07
C ARG A 141 14.12 11.46 6.41
N ARG A 142 12.90 11.63 5.91
CA ARG A 142 12.05 12.81 6.18
C ARG A 142 10.99 12.51 7.20
#